data_961fb0b2ad51ec602a9d2b4f78e22969
#
_entry.id   961fb0b2ad51ec602a9d2b4f78e22969
#
_cell.length_a   1.000
_cell.length_b   1.000
_cell.length_c   1.000
_cell.angle_alpha   90.00
_cell.angle_beta   90.00
_cell.angle_gamma   90.00
#
_symmetry.space_group_name_H-M   'P 1'
#
loop_
_entity.id
_entity.type
_entity.pdbx_description
1 polymer ?
#
loop_
_entity_poly.entity_id
_entity_poly.type
_entity_poly.pdbx_seq_one_letter_code
_entity_poly.pdbx_strand_id
1 'polypeptide(L)'
;MPQKNERYEMKDISRNLTMLCDFYELTMGNGYFQSGMKDRIVYFDVFYRNNPDGGGFSVVAGLEQVVRYIENLHFDEDDIAYLESKKCFSPAFLDYLRTFRFTGDIWAIPEGTVVFPGEPLMTVRATAIEAQ
;
A
#
# COMPACT_ATOMS: atom_id res chain seq x y z
N MET A 1 -25.57 25.82 29.62
CA MET A 1 -24.22 25.19 29.63
C MET A 1 -23.91 24.77 28.20
N PRO A 2 -22.89 25.32 27.52
CA PRO A 2 -22.55 24.93 26.17
C PRO A 2 -21.81 23.57 26.21
N GLN A 3 -22.32 22.59 25.45
CA GLN A 3 -21.63 21.33 25.22
C GLN A 3 -20.32 21.63 24.51
N LYS A 4 -19.19 21.22 25.11
CA LYS A 4 -17.91 21.15 24.44
C LYS A 4 -18.02 20.13 23.30
N ASN A 5 -17.92 20.63 22.06
CA ASN A 5 -17.59 19.80 20.92
C ASN A 5 -16.19 19.23 21.15
N GLU A 6 -16.11 18.02 21.67
CA GLU A 6 -14.89 17.24 21.60
C GLU A 6 -14.68 16.89 20.12
N ARG A 7 -13.89 17.70 19.40
CA ARG A 7 -13.29 17.26 18.16
C ARG A 7 -12.48 16.03 18.51
N TYR A 8 -12.85 14.89 17.96
CA TYR A 8 -11.97 13.75 17.89
C TYR A 8 -10.76 14.19 17.06
N GLU A 9 -9.72 14.67 17.71
CA GLU A 9 -8.40 14.75 17.10
C GLU A 9 -8.00 13.31 16.80
N MET A 10 -8.03 12.93 15.52
CA MET A 10 -7.37 11.70 15.09
C MET A 10 -5.92 11.83 15.53
N LYS A 11 -5.51 11.03 16.52
CA LYS A 11 -4.11 10.93 16.91
C LYS A 11 -3.31 10.69 15.65
N ASP A 12 -2.41 11.60 15.37
CA ASP A 12 -1.47 11.52 14.28
C ASP A 12 -0.83 10.12 14.30
N ILE A 13 -1.19 9.27 13.34
CA ILE A 13 -0.60 7.96 13.22
C ILE A 13 0.73 8.20 12.51
N SER A 14 1.70 8.75 13.25
CA SER A 14 3.08 8.96 12.77
C SER A 14 3.85 7.64 12.62
N ARG A 15 3.17 6.50 12.70
CA ARG A 15 3.79 5.19 12.59
C ARG A 15 4.08 4.88 11.13
N ASN A 16 5.33 4.54 10.82
CA ASN A 16 5.69 3.95 9.54
C ASN A 16 4.94 2.61 9.36
N LEU A 17 4.09 2.51 8.34
CA LEU A 17 3.31 1.31 8.02
C LEU A 17 3.86 0.55 6.82
N THR A 18 5.04 0.88 6.33
CA THR A 18 5.65 0.28 5.13
C THR A 18 5.76 -1.24 5.24
N MET A 19 6.05 -1.76 6.43
CA MET A 19 6.13 -3.20 6.68
C MET A 19 4.77 -3.87 6.97
N LEU A 20 3.65 -3.14 6.82
CA LEU A 20 2.30 -3.69 6.91
C LEU A 20 1.91 -4.29 5.54
N CYS A 21 2.65 -5.27 5.10
CA CYS A 21 2.44 -6.02 3.87
C CYS A 21 2.72 -7.51 4.10
N ASP A 22 2.25 -8.35 3.20
CA ASP A 22 2.55 -9.77 3.26
C ASP A 22 4.02 -10.02 2.89
N PHE A 23 4.67 -10.93 3.60
CA PHE A 23 6.09 -11.19 3.38
C PHE A 23 6.42 -11.67 1.95
N TYR A 24 5.47 -12.36 1.30
CA TYR A 24 5.66 -12.82 -0.07
C TYR A 24 5.80 -11.65 -1.07
N GLU A 25 5.22 -10.50 -0.81
CA GLU A 25 5.35 -9.30 -1.67
C GLU A 25 6.81 -8.86 -1.73
N LEU A 26 7.48 -8.82 -0.59
CA LEU A 26 8.91 -8.48 -0.50
C LEU A 26 9.80 -9.55 -1.16
N THR A 27 9.51 -10.84 -0.99
CA THR A 27 10.29 -11.91 -1.63
C THR A 27 10.08 -11.94 -3.15
N MET A 28 8.87 -11.67 -3.63
CA MET A 28 8.59 -11.47 -5.06
C MET A 28 9.28 -10.22 -5.61
N GLY A 29 9.24 -9.11 -4.85
CA GLY A 29 9.97 -7.88 -5.18
C GLY A 29 11.47 -8.13 -5.39
N ASN A 30 12.10 -8.89 -4.50
CA ASN A 30 13.49 -9.33 -4.66
C ASN A 30 13.69 -10.20 -5.94
N GLY A 31 12.72 -11.06 -6.25
CA GLY A 31 12.72 -11.84 -7.49
C GLY A 31 12.66 -10.96 -8.74
N TYR A 32 11.78 -9.97 -8.78
CA TYR A 32 11.70 -9.00 -9.88
C TYR A 32 12.98 -8.19 -10.02
N PHE A 33 13.57 -7.78 -8.90
CA PHE A 33 14.83 -7.06 -8.89
C PHE A 33 15.96 -7.89 -9.52
N GLN A 34 16.12 -9.14 -9.10
CA GLN A 34 17.18 -10.03 -9.60
C GLN A 34 16.98 -10.46 -11.05
N SER A 35 15.74 -10.60 -11.51
CA SER A 35 15.41 -10.98 -12.89
C SER A 35 15.45 -9.82 -13.89
N GLY A 36 15.77 -8.60 -13.45
CA GLY A 36 15.79 -7.41 -14.31
C GLY A 36 14.39 -6.89 -14.68
N MET A 37 13.36 -7.30 -13.94
CA MET A 37 11.98 -6.88 -14.18
C MET A 37 11.56 -5.67 -13.33
N LYS A 38 12.44 -5.15 -12.47
CA LYS A 38 12.11 -4.08 -11.52
C LYS A 38 11.49 -2.84 -12.15
N ASP A 39 11.93 -2.47 -13.35
CA ASP A 39 11.48 -1.27 -14.07
C ASP A 39 10.30 -1.53 -15.03
N ARG A 40 9.77 -2.76 -15.06
CA ARG A 40 8.63 -3.09 -15.91
C ARG A 40 7.36 -2.45 -15.36
N ILE A 41 6.67 -1.68 -16.20
CA ILE A 41 5.38 -1.10 -15.86
C ILE A 41 4.30 -2.18 -15.84
N VAL A 42 3.54 -2.21 -14.75
CA VAL A 42 2.42 -3.12 -14.53
C VAL A 42 1.21 -2.35 -14.03
N TYR A 43 0.05 -3.00 -14.06
CA TYR A 43 -1.22 -2.49 -13.53
C TYR A 43 -1.76 -3.48 -12.50
N PHE A 44 -2.12 -2.99 -11.33
CA PHE A 44 -2.78 -3.76 -10.28
C PHE A 44 -4.10 -3.10 -9.91
N ASP A 45 -5.14 -3.92 -9.78
CA ASP A 45 -6.45 -3.48 -9.34
C ASP A 45 -6.72 -3.92 -7.90
N VAL A 46 -7.16 -2.98 -7.09
CA VAL A 46 -7.68 -3.25 -5.74
C VAL A 46 -9.19 -3.38 -5.82
N PHE A 47 -9.73 -4.50 -5.38
CA PHE A 47 -11.17 -4.76 -5.36
C PHE A 47 -11.53 -5.64 -4.17
N TYR A 48 -12.81 -5.69 -3.81
CA TYR A 48 -13.32 -6.63 -2.82
C TYR A 48 -14.18 -7.73 -3.48
N ARG A 49 -14.22 -8.91 -2.88
CA ARG A 49 -14.81 -10.10 -3.51
C ARG A 49 -16.29 -10.29 -3.21
N ASN A 50 -16.70 -9.97 -2.01
CA ASN A 50 -18.06 -10.20 -1.54
C ASN A 50 -18.50 -9.08 -0.61
N ASN A 51 -19.81 -8.72 -0.66
CA ASN A 51 -20.36 -7.83 0.35
C ASN A 51 -20.41 -8.54 1.71
N PRO A 52 -20.06 -7.85 2.82
CA PRO A 52 -20.26 -8.38 4.16
C PRO A 52 -21.77 -8.53 4.45
N ASP A 53 -22.11 -9.48 5.33
CA ASP A 53 -23.46 -9.67 5.89
C ASP A 53 -24.59 -9.84 4.87
N GLY A 54 -24.27 -10.31 3.66
CA GLY A 54 -25.25 -10.48 2.58
C GLY A 54 -25.83 -9.17 2.04
N GLY A 55 -25.15 -8.05 2.25
CA GLY A 55 -25.51 -6.74 1.71
C GLY A 55 -25.51 -6.71 0.19
N GLY A 56 -26.24 -5.76 -0.40
CA GLY A 56 -26.33 -5.60 -1.86
C GLY A 56 -25.21 -4.75 -2.47
N PHE A 57 -24.53 -3.93 -1.68
CA PHE A 57 -23.47 -3.01 -2.12
C PHE A 57 -22.58 -2.63 -0.94
N SER A 58 -21.48 -1.93 -1.24
CA SER A 58 -20.63 -1.25 -0.27
C SER A 58 -20.46 0.23 -0.64
N VAL A 59 -19.94 1.03 0.29
CA VAL A 59 -19.63 2.45 0.06
C VAL A 59 -18.13 2.63 0.24
N VAL A 60 -17.48 3.27 -0.74
CA VAL A 60 -16.04 3.53 -0.69
C VAL A 60 -15.71 4.46 0.48
N ALA A 61 -14.77 4.03 1.31
CA ALA A 61 -14.19 4.81 2.40
C ALA A 61 -12.74 4.39 2.64
N GLY A 62 -11.89 5.33 3.08
CA GLY A 62 -10.48 5.06 3.41
C GLY A 62 -9.47 5.48 2.35
N LEU A 63 -9.90 6.15 1.28
CA LEU A 63 -8.99 6.60 0.22
C LEU A 63 -7.94 7.59 0.76
N GLU A 64 -8.32 8.51 1.64
CA GLU A 64 -7.38 9.47 2.24
C GLU A 64 -6.26 8.77 3.00
N GLN A 65 -6.59 7.71 3.75
CA GLN A 65 -5.60 6.91 4.49
C GLN A 65 -4.64 6.19 3.55
N VAL A 66 -5.13 5.65 2.44
CA VAL A 66 -4.30 4.99 1.43
C VAL A 66 -3.35 6.00 0.76
N VAL A 67 -3.85 7.18 0.38
CA VAL A 67 -3.01 8.23 -0.21
C VAL A 67 -1.90 8.64 0.76
N ARG A 68 -2.22 8.91 2.02
CA ARG A 68 -1.23 9.24 3.05
C ARG A 68 -0.20 8.12 3.26
N TYR A 69 -0.64 6.86 3.24
CA TYR A 69 0.26 5.71 3.33
C TYR A 69 1.27 5.71 2.18
N ILE A 70 0.78 5.87 0.94
CA ILE A 70 1.62 5.84 -0.26
C ILE A 70 2.59 7.03 -0.31
N GLU A 71 2.14 8.24 0.04
CA GLU A 71 3.00 9.43 0.10
C GLU A 71 4.13 9.30 1.13
N ASN A 72 3.92 8.53 2.18
CA ASN A 72 4.90 8.30 3.24
C ASN A 72 5.61 6.95 3.15
N LEU A 73 5.37 6.17 2.10
CA LEU A 73 5.94 4.84 1.93
C LEU A 73 7.47 4.91 1.81
N HIS A 74 8.18 4.33 2.79
CA HIS A 74 9.64 4.26 2.83
C HIS A 74 10.09 3.19 3.82
N PHE A 75 11.18 2.51 3.51
CA PHE A 75 11.84 1.59 4.43
C PHE A 75 12.87 2.34 5.27
N ASP A 76 12.78 2.22 6.59
CA ASP A 76 13.78 2.75 7.51
C ASP A 76 14.89 1.71 7.81
N GLU A 77 15.90 2.11 8.58
CA GLU A 77 17.03 1.22 8.86
C GLU A 77 16.63 0.03 9.75
N ASP A 78 15.60 0.15 10.59
CA ASP A 78 15.10 -0.96 11.40
C ASP A 78 14.38 -1.99 10.51
N ASP A 79 13.61 -1.53 9.51
CA ASP A 79 12.98 -2.37 8.50
C ASP A 79 14.04 -3.15 7.70
N ILE A 80 15.08 -2.45 7.24
CA ILE A 80 16.17 -3.05 6.47
C ILE A 80 16.94 -4.07 7.31
N ALA A 81 17.27 -3.75 8.57
CA ALA A 81 17.94 -4.68 9.47
C ALA A 81 17.10 -5.93 9.74
N TYR A 82 15.78 -5.77 9.90
CA TYR A 82 14.86 -6.90 10.01
C TYR A 82 14.88 -7.78 8.76
N LEU A 83 14.77 -7.20 7.58
CA LEU A 83 14.79 -7.94 6.31
C LEU A 83 16.13 -8.65 6.09
N GLU A 84 17.25 -8.00 6.38
CA GLU A 84 18.60 -8.59 6.33
C GLU A 84 18.72 -9.84 7.25
N SER A 85 18.11 -9.77 8.44
CA SER A 85 18.10 -10.88 9.39
C SER A 85 17.43 -12.15 8.84
N LYS A 86 16.53 -12.02 7.85
CA LYS A 86 15.83 -13.15 7.22
C LYS A 86 16.71 -13.94 6.25
N LYS A 87 17.84 -13.38 5.81
CA LYS A 87 18.86 -14.03 4.95
C LYS A 87 18.30 -14.56 3.60
N CYS A 88 17.19 -14.01 3.12
CA CYS A 88 16.56 -14.40 1.85
C CYS A 88 16.54 -13.26 0.81
N PHE A 89 17.07 -12.10 1.15
CA PHE A 89 17.15 -10.94 0.28
C PHE A 89 18.58 -10.68 -0.18
N SER A 90 18.75 -10.26 -1.44
CA SER A 90 20.07 -9.86 -1.94
C SER A 90 20.48 -8.51 -1.34
N PRO A 91 21.79 -8.30 -1.05
CA PRO A 91 22.25 -7.00 -0.54
C PRO A 91 21.86 -5.82 -1.46
N ALA A 92 21.95 -6.02 -2.78
CA ALA A 92 21.56 -4.99 -3.75
C ALA A 92 20.07 -4.63 -3.70
N PHE A 93 19.19 -5.60 -3.39
CA PHE A 93 17.78 -5.32 -3.20
C PHE A 93 17.52 -4.55 -1.91
N LEU A 94 18.20 -4.88 -0.81
CA LEU A 94 18.12 -4.12 0.44
C LEU A 94 18.59 -2.67 0.25
N ASP A 95 19.66 -2.45 -0.52
CA ASP A 95 20.11 -1.10 -0.88
C ASP A 95 19.08 -0.35 -1.75
N TYR A 96 18.40 -1.04 -2.66
CA TYR A 96 17.29 -0.46 -3.42
C TYR A 96 16.13 -0.04 -2.50
N LEU A 97 15.75 -0.85 -1.51
CA LEU A 97 14.68 -0.53 -0.57
C LEU A 97 14.98 0.71 0.28
N ARG A 98 16.24 1.00 0.65
CA ARG A 98 16.63 2.23 1.36
C ARG A 98 16.23 3.51 0.62
N THR A 99 16.21 3.45 -0.69
CA THR A 99 15.85 4.60 -1.54
C THR A 99 14.44 4.49 -2.13
N PHE A 100 13.70 3.45 -1.74
CA PHE A 100 12.39 3.17 -2.28
C PHE A 100 11.42 4.33 -2.04
N ARG A 101 10.71 4.74 -3.09
CA ARG A 101 9.57 5.66 -3.05
C ARG A 101 8.61 5.26 -4.13
N PHE A 102 7.33 5.45 -3.89
CA PHE A 102 6.33 5.28 -4.93
C PHE A 102 6.39 6.44 -5.93
N THR A 103 6.49 6.12 -7.21
CA THR A 103 6.56 7.10 -8.30
C THR A 103 5.51 6.87 -9.39
N GLY A 104 4.60 5.92 -9.17
CA GLY A 104 3.55 5.55 -10.12
C GLY A 104 2.33 6.46 -10.11
N ASP A 105 1.33 6.04 -10.85
CA ASP A 105 0.03 6.71 -10.96
C ASP A 105 -1.05 5.85 -10.29
N ILE A 106 -2.05 6.51 -9.69
CA ILE A 106 -3.19 5.84 -9.07
C ILE A 106 -4.48 6.50 -9.54
N TRP A 107 -5.43 5.68 -9.95
CA TRP A 107 -6.82 6.07 -10.18
C TRP A 107 -7.69 5.37 -9.14
N ALA A 108 -8.56 6.10 -8.49
CA ALA A 108 -9.42 5.55 -7.46
C ALA A 108 -10.84 6.12 -7.56
N ILE A 109 -11.81 5.31 -7.14
CA ILE A 109 -13.21 5.74 -7.00
C ILE A 109 -13.30 6.69 -5.80
N PRO A 110 -13.96 7.85 -5.93
CA PRO A 110 -14.12 8.80 -4.82
C PRO A 110 -14.84 8.19 -3.62
N GLU A 111 -14.46 8.62 -2.42
CA GLU A 111 -15.17 8.25 -1.19
C GLU A 111 -16.67 8.61 -1.26
N GLY A 112 -17.50 7.80 -0.62
CA GLY A 112 -18.95 7.96 -0.63
C GLY A 112 -19.65 7.36 -1.86
N THR A 113 -18.90 6.84 -2.85
CA THR A 113 -19.47 6.18 -4.03
C THR A 113 -19.95 4.77 -3.68
N VAL A 114 -21.14 4.40 -4.15
CA VAL A 114 -21.67 3.02 -4.07
C VAL A 114 -20.92 2.15 -5.08
N VAL A 115 -20.48 0.98 -4.63
CA VAL A 115 -19.68 0.03 -5.42
C VAL A 115 -20.15 -1.41 -5.18
N PHE A 116 -19.81 -2.30 -6.12
CA PHE A 116 -20.18 -3.71 -6.09
C PHE A 116 -18.94 -4.62 -6.08
N PRO A 117 -19.08 -5.88 -5.61
CA PRO A 117 -17.98 -6.84 -5.63
C PRO A 117 -17.38 -7.02 -7.02
N GLY A 118 -16.04 -7.10 -7.10
CA GLY A 118 -15.31 -7.30 -8.35
C GLY A 118 -15.06 -6.03 -9.17
N GLU A 119 -15.62 -4.89 -8.78
CA GLU A 119 -15.30 -3.61 -9.40
C GLU A 119 -13.93 -3.10 -8.90
N PRO A 120 -13.03 -2.61 -9.79
CA PRO A 120 -11.81 -1.96 -9.36
C PRO A 120 -12.12 -0.70 -8.53
N LEU A 121 -11.74 -0.70 -7.25
CA LEU A 121 -11.85 0.47 -6.37
C LEU A 121 -10.68 1.43 -6.61
N MET A 122 -9.55 0.85 -6.97
CA MET A 122 -8.30 1.57 -7.26
C MET A 122 -7.52 0.78 -8.30
N THR A 123 -6.92 1.49 -9.25
CA THR A 123 -5.95 0.93 -10.19
C THR A 123 -4.61 1.62 -9.99
N VAL A 124 -3.56 0.84 -9.75
CA VAL A 124 -2.18 1.30 -9.59
C VAL A 124 -1.41 0.99 -10.85
N ARG A 125 -0.78 1.99 -11.46
CA ARG A 125 0.18 1.84 -12.56
C ARG A 125 1.55 2.29 -12.06
N ALA A 126 2.48 1.35 -11.95
CA ALA A 126 3.84 1.66 -11.49
C ALA A 126 4.83 0.61 -11.98
N THR A 127 6.09 0.73 -11.55
CA THR A 127 7.05 -0.37 -11.75
C THR A 127 6.63 -1.60 -10.94
N ALA A 128 7.08 -2.79 -11.35
CA ALA A 128 6.58 -4.05 -10.79
C ALA A 128 6.72 -4.14 -9.25
N ILE A 129 7.80 -3.57 -8.69
CA ILE A 129 8.02 -3.59 -7.24
C ILE A 129 7.17 -2.52 -6.53
N GLU A 130 6.99 -1.36 -7.15
CA GLU A 130 6.19 -0.29 -6.56
C GLU A 130 4.69 -0.60 -6.58
N ALA A 131 4.21 -1.28 -7.63
CA ALA A 131 2.79 -1.57 -7.79
C ALA A 131 2.33 -2.74 -6.91
N GLN A 132 3.23 -3.66 -6.58
CA GLN A 132 2.93 -4.82 -5.76
C GLN A 132 2.83 -4.47 -4.29
#